data_1bb69ce951994d02ec89c716dbe56982
#
_entry.id   1bb69ce951994d02ec89c716dbe56982
#
_cell.length_a   1.000
_cell.length_b   1.000
_cell.length_c   1.000
_cell.angle_alpha   90.00
_cell.angle_beta   90.00
_cell.angle_gamma   90.00
#
_symmetry.space_group_name_H-M   'P 1'
#
loop_
_entity.id
_entity.type
_entity.pdbx_description
1 polymer ?
#
loop_
_entity_poly.entity_id
_entity_poly.type
_entity_poly.pdbx_seq_one_letter_code
_entity_poly.pdbx_strand_id
1 'polypeptide(L)'
;MAAQVKVMQIIARMNVGGPAVIVAELMRGLDKSAFEQILVTGYCDENEADYLDTVATDIKATRIAGLGRSVSIVADLKAFFGLVSLIRKYKPDVIHTHTAKAGVLGRLASLLAGRGAVRVHTFHGHLLHGYFNGLITKLVILIEKFFAARSSVLIAIGSKVRDDLIAAGVGRADKYRVFFPGLPAPKTIMKASAQSSLGISSETLYITFVGRLTQIKRPDRLLDVAKECKTRGLDLRFLVAGEGELFESSKARCLREELNVTFFGWRNDIDQIFAASDIAILTSDNEGIPLTLIQAAQAGLPIIATNVGSISDIVISESTGYLTAPNAAAMAEAIEKLVRDGQLRKMMGDAGKARAAQYFSLDRMIKDHSDLYRSL
;
A
#
# COMPACT_ATOMS: atom_id res chain seq x y z
N MET A 1 -1.58 26.86 26.96
CA MET A 1 -1.42 25.68 26.08
C MET A 1 -0.91 26.16 24.75
N ALA A 2 0.07 25.53 24.16
CA ALA A 2 0.51 25.86 22.79
C ALA A 2 -0.67 25.63 21.81
N ALA A 3 -0.77 26.48 20.79
CA ALA A 3 -1.81 26.33 19.77
C ALA A 3 -1.63 25.00 19.03
N GLN A 4 -2.72 24.27 18.80
CA GLN A 4 -2.69 23.03 18.01
C GLN A 4 -2.34 23.36 16.55
N VAL A 5 -1.54 22.50 15.92
CA VAL A 5 -1.28 22.57 14.49
C VAL A 5 -2.50 22.03 13.72
N LYS A 6 -3.08 22.82 12.86
CA LYS A 6 -4.25 22.44 12.03
C LYS A 6 -3.82 21.73 10.77
N VAL A 7 -4.11 20.45 10.68
CA VAL A 7 -3.75 19.60 9.53
C VAL A 7 -4.98 19.24 8.72
N MET A 8 -4.96 19.54 7.42
CA MET A 8 -5.98 19.11 6.46
C MET A 8 -5.42 17.97 5.60
N GLN A 9 -5.90 16.73 5.85
CA GLN A 9 -5.59 15.56 5.03
C GLN A 9 -6.54 15.53 3.82
N ILE A 10 -6.02 15.50 2.60
CA ILE A 10 -6.84 15.48 1.37
C ILE A 10 -6.49 14.23 0.56
N ILE A 11 -7.45 13.36 0.37
CA ILE A 11 -7.33 12.15 -0.46
C ILE A 11 -8.48 12.07 -1.46
N ALA A 12 -8.24 11.56 -2.67
CA ALA A 12 -9.27 11.55 -3.71
C ALA A 12 -10.49 10.71 -3.31
N ARG A 13 -10.27 9.54 -2.74
CA ARG A 13 -11.31 8.67 -2.17
C ARG A 13 -10.70 7.71 -1.15
N MET A 14 -11.53 7.22 -0.26
CA MET A 14 -11.16 6.25 0.78
C MET A 14 -11.57 4.82 0.38
N ASN A 15 -11.24 4.41 -0.86
CA ASN A 15 -11.49 3.03 -1.28
C ASN A 15 -10.54 2.05 -0.55
N VAL A 16 -11.01 0.83 -0.31
CA VAL A 16 -10.21 -0.21 0.37
C VAL A 16 -8.88 -0.42 -0.35
N GLY A 17 -7.78 -0.04 0.32
CA GLY A 17 -6.42 -0.07 -0.23
C GLY A 17 -5.41 0.67 0.65
N GLY A 18 -4.13 0.51 0.35
CA GLY A 18 -3.02 1.03 1.15
C GLY A 18 -3.11 2.51 1.53
N PRO A 19 -3.38 3.44 0.60
CA PRO A 19 -3.48 4.86 0.92
C PRO A 19 -4.56 5.18 1.94
N ALA A 20 -5.74 4.54 1.85
CA ALA A 20 -6.84 4.76 2.79
C ALA A 20 -6.49 4.26 4.20
N VAL A 21 -5.85 3.10 4.31
CA VAL A 21 -5.36 2.58 5.60
C VAL A 21 -4.37 3.56 6.23
N ILE A 22 -3.36 4.02 5.49
CA ILE A 22 -2.35 4.95 6.00
C ILE A 22 -2.98 6.26 6.49
N VAL A 23 -3.89 6.85 5.70
CA VAL A 23 -4.56 8.10 6.08
C VAL A 23 -5.43 7.89 7.31
N ALA A 24 -6.16 6.79 7.40
CA ALA A 24 -6.99 6.46 8.56
C ALA A 24 -6.14 6.30 9.84
N GLU A 25 -5.01 5.61 9.75
CA GLU A 25 -4.10 5.44 10.87
C GLU A 25 -3.45 6.78 11.31
N LEU A 26 -3.14 7.68 10.37
CA LEU A 26 -2.69 9.04 10.71
C LEU A 26 -3.79 9.85 11.42
N MET A 27 -5.05 9.74 10.97
CA MET A 27 -6.18 10.42 11.62
C MET A 27 -6.43 9.94 13.06
N ARG A 28 -6.14 8.65 13.33
CA ARG A 28 -6.29 8.05 14.68
C ARG A 28 -5.10 8.33 15.59
N GLY A 29 -3.89 8.22 15.03
CA GLY A 29 -2.67 8.12 15.83
C GLY A 29 -2.02 9.44 16.20
N LEU A 30 -2.26 10.54 15.45
CA LEU A 30 -1.70 11.83 15.82
C LEU A 30 -2.34 12.37 17.12
N ASP A 31 -1.50 12.86 18.01
CA ASP A 31 -1.91 13.39 19.32
C ASP A 31 -2.90 14.56 19.17
N LYS A 32 -4.15 14.33 19.59
CA LYS A 32 -5.23 15.32 19.52
C LYS A 32 -5.00 16.55 20.39
N SER A 33 -4.08 16.50 21.33
CA SER A 33 -3.71 17.69 22.12
C SER A 33 -2.77 18.63 21.35
N ALA A 34 -2.00 18.09 20.39
CA ALA A 34 -1.04 18.81 19.57
C ALA A 34 -1.58 19.14 18.16
N PHE A 35 -2.49 18.33 17.63
CA PHE A 35 -2.99 18.42 16.26
C PHE A 35 -4.51 18.46 16.19
N GLU A 36 -5.05 19.47 15.51
CA GLU A 36 -6.43 19.51 15.05
C GLU A 36 -6.47 19.00 13.60
N GLN A 37 -7.18 17.89 13.33
CA GLN A 37 -7.20 17.29 12.02
C GLN A 37 -8.58 17.28 11.39
N ILE A 38 -8.64 17.51 10.06
CA ILE A 38 -9.80 17.14 9.24
C ILE A 38 -9.37 16.25 8.08
N LEU A 39 -10.21 15.26 7.79
CA LEU A 39 -10.11 14.44 6.59
C LEU A 39 -11.06 14.98 5.51
N VAL A 40 -10.53 15.23 4.32
CA VAL A 40 -11.27 15.68 3.14
C VAL A 40 -11.14 14.64 2.04
N THR A 41 -12.25 14.12 1.55
CA THR A 41 -12.26 13.05 0.55
C THR A 41 -13.45 13.19 -0.39
N GLY A 42 -13.40 12.55 -1.55
CA GLY A 42 -14.55 12.35 -2.43
C GLY A 42 -15.32 11.08 -2.08
N TYR A 43 -16.03 10.58 -3.07
CA TYR A 43 -16.80 9.33 -3.00
C TYR A 43 -16.07 8.22 -3.77
N CYS A 44 -16.24 6.98 -3.31
CA CYS A 44 -15.86 5.79 -4.05
C CYS A 44 -16.81 5.57 -5.22
N ASP A 45 -16.35 4.88 -6.27
CA ASP A 45 -17.20 4.46 -7.38
C ASP A 45 -18.11 3.28 -6.90
N GLU A 46 -19.22 3.03 -7.59
CA GLU A 46 -20.21 2.01 -7.19
C GLU A 46 -19.63 0.59 -7.00
N ASN A 47 -18.54 0.29 -7.72
CA ASN A 47 -17.83 -0.99 -7.66
C ASN A 47 -16.65 -0.99 -6.68
N GLU A 48 -16.50 0.05 -5.86
CA GLU A 48 -15.43 0.16 -4.86
C GLU A 48 -16.00 0.24 -3.45
N ALA A 49 -15.57 -0.64 -2.56
CA ALA A 49 -15.92 -0.52 -1.14
C ALA A 49 -15.26 0.71 -0.51
N ASP A 50 -16.04 1.52 0.19
CA ASP A 50 -15.52 2.66 0.94
C ASP A 50 -14.98 2.19 2.30
N TYR A 51 -13.72 2.50 2.56
CA TYR A 51 -13.03 2.13 3.79
C TYR A 51 -13.63 2.78 5.04
N LEU A 52 -14.19 3.99 4.90
CA LEU A 52 -14.87 4.69 5.99
C LEU A 52 -16.21 4.05 6.37
N ASP A 53 -16.87 3.39 5.43
CA ASP A 53 -18.17 2.74 5.68
C ASP A 53 -18.00 1.29 6.16
N THR A 54 -16.83 0.66 5.89
CA THR A 54 -16.62 -0.76 6.15
C THR A 54 -15.66 -1.06 7.30
N VAL A 55 -14.58 -0.25 7.46
CA VAL A 55 -13.50 -0.53 8.43
C VAL A 55 -13.21 0.65 9.35
N ALA A 56 -13.15 1.86 8.80
CA ALA A 56 -12.78 3.08 9.55
C ALA A 56 -14.00 3.94 9.86
N THR A 57 -15.07 3.33 10.36
CA THR A 57 -16.38 3.96 10.66
C THR A 57 -16.31 5.00 11.78
N ASP A 58 -15.24 4.99 12.57
CA ASP A 58 -14.93 5.95 13.62
C ASP A 58 -14.40 7.30 13.09
N ILE A 59 -13.98 7.34 11.81
CA ILE A 59 -13.37 8.53 11.21
C ILE A 59 -14.41 9.35 10.47
N LYS A 60 -14.59 10.60 10.90
CA LYS A 60 -15.44 11.55 10.20
C LYS A 60 -14.66 12.24 9.08
N ALA A 61 -15.27 12.32 7.89
CA ALA A 61 -14.68 12.98 6.74
C ALA A 61 -15.61 14.03 6.14
N THR A 62 -15.03 15.12 5.65
CA THR A 62 -15.75 16.08 4.80
C THR A 62 -15.71 15.57 3.36
N ARG A 63 -16.87 15.23 2.81
CA ARG A 63 -16.99 14.74 1.44
C ARG A 63 -17.13 15.90 0.46
N ILE A 64 -16.32 15.88 -0.60
CA ILE A 64 -16.40 16.86 -1.70
C ILE A 64 -16.77 16.13 -2.99
N ALA A 65 -17.93 16.46 -3.53
CA ALA A 65 -18.38 15.92 -4.81
C ALA A 65 -17.39 16.28 -5.94
N GLY A 66 -17.09 15.31 -6.79
CA GLY A 66 -16.11 15.46 -7.88
C GLY A 66 -14.67 15.13 -7.48
N LEU A 67 -14.33 15.05 -6.19
CA LEU A 67 -13.02 14.60 -5.73
C LEU A 67 -13.01 13.04 -5.67
N GLY A 68 -13.08 12.38 -6.82
CA GLY A 68 -13.12 10.92 -6.93
C GLY A 68 -12.05 10.40 -7.90
N ARG A 69 -12.25 9.19 -8.44
CA ARG A 69 -11.32 8.58 -9.38
C ARG A 69 -11.42 9.19 -10.79
N SER A 70 -12.66 9.35 -11.26
CA SER A 70 -12.94 9.79 -12.62
C SER A 70 -12.49 11.23 -12.85
N VAL A 71 -11.97 11.50 -14.04
CA VAL A 71 -11.58 12.85 -14.49
C VAL A 71 -12.77 13.44 -15.25
N SER A 72 -13.29 14.57 -14.78
CA SER A 72 -14.37 15.31 -15.39
C SER A 72 -14.18 16.80 -15.15
N ILE A 73 -14.06 17.59 -16.20
CA ILE A 73 -13.76 19.03 -16.09
C ILE A 73 -14.75 19.74 -15.15
N VAL A 74 -16.04 19.49 -15.30
CA VAL A 74 -17.09 20.14 -14.48
C VAL A 74 -17.01 19.69 -13.02
N ALA A 75 -16.86 18.36 -12.78
CA ALA A 75 -16.76 17.81 -11.44
C ALA A 75 -15.46 18.27 -10.76
N ASP A 76 -14.35 18.31 -11.50
CA ASP A 76 -13.05 18.73 -11.00
C ASP A 76 -13.04 20.22 -10.64
N LEU A 77 -13.70 21.09 -11.42
CA LEU A 77 -13.89 22.50 -11.08
C LEU A 77 -14.75 22.69 -9.82
N LYS A 78 -15.86 21.92 -9.69
CA LYS A 78 -16.67 21.94 -8.46
C LYS A 78 -15.85 21.51 -7.24
N ALA A 79 -15.11 20.43 -7.36
CA ALA A 79 -14.22 19.94 -6.30
C ALA A 79 -13.14 20.96 -5.94
N PHE A 80 -12.53 21.58 -6.94
CA PHE A 80 -11.52 22.62 -6.76
C PHE A 80 -12.06 23.82 -5.96
N PHE A 81 -13.19 24.40 -6.36
CA PHE A 81 -13.78 25.54 -5.63
C PHE A 81 -14.28 25.13 -4.24
N GLY A 82 -14.79 23.91 -4.08
CA GLY A 82 -15.13 23.33 -2.78
C GLY A 82 -13.91 23.27 -1.85
N LEU A 83 -12.77 22.80 -2.36
CA LEU A 83 -11.49 22.78 -1.62
C LEU A 83 -11.02 24.20 -1.26
N VAL A 84 -11.06 25.16 -2.19
CA VAL A 84 -10.69 26.56 -1.92
C VAL A 84 -11.55 27.15 -0.79
N SER A 85 -12.87 26.95 -0.85
CA SER A 85 -13.81 27.40 0.19
C SER A 85 -13.50 26.79 1.54
N LEU A 86 -13.28 25.47 1.57
CA LEU A 86 -12.98 24.73 2.80
C LEU A 86 -11.62 25.16 3.41
N ILE A 87 -10.58 25.33 2.60
CA ILE A 87 -9.28 25.82 3.05
C ILE A 87 -9.41 27.24 3.66
N ARG A 88 -10.16 28.13 3.02
CA ARG A 88 -10.41 29.47 3.54
C ARG A 88 -11.18 29.48 4.86
N LYS A 89 -12.14 28.55 5.02
CA LYS A 89 -12.96 28.42 6.23
C LYS A 89 -12.17 27.77 7.37
N TYR A 90 -11.49 26.64 7.13
CA TYR A 90 -10.79 25.87 8.16
C TYR A 90 -9.46 26.50 8.57
N LYS A 91 -8.80 27.20 7.63
CA LYS A 91 -7.49 27.87 7.81
C LYS A 91 -6.42 26.90 8.33
N PRO A 92 -6.10 25.82 7.58
CA PRO A 92 -5.09 24.87 8.00
C PRO A 92 -3.69 25.48 8.01
N ASP A 93 -2.84 25.05 8.95
CA ASP A 93 -1.40 25.33 8.94
C ASP A 93 -0.70 24.41 7.92
N VAL A 94 -1.13 23.15 7.85
CA VAL A 94 -0.59 22.14 6.95
C VAL A 94 -1.71 21.58 6.06
N ILE A 95 -1.48 21.58 4.75
CA ILE A 95 -2.30 20.84 3.77
C ILE A 95 -1.48 19.65 3.30
N HIS A 96 -1.90 18.46 3.68
CA HIS A 96 -1.27 17.20 3.29
C HIS A 96 -2.16 16.47 2.29
N THR A 97 -1.67 16.33 1.06
CA THR A 97 -2.39 15.70 -0.05
C THR A 97 -1.86 14.30 -0.34
N HIS A 98 -2.77 13.39 -0.67
CA HIS A 98 -2.50 12.00 -1.01
C HIS A 98 -3.14 11.64 -2.35
N THR A 99 -2.53 10.75 -3.11
CA THR A 99 -2.98 10.33 -4.46
C THR A 99 -2.92 11.43 -5.53
N ALA A 100 -2.92 11.03 -6.80
CA ALA A 100 -2.64 11.96 -7.90
C ALA A 100 -3.68 13.08 -8.03
N LYS A 101 -4.97 12.75 -8.12
CA LYS A 101 -6.03 13.75 -8.35
C LYS A 101 -6.17 14.73 -7.18
N ALA A 102 -6.22 14.21 -5.94
CA ALA A 102 -6.26 15.06 -4.75
C ALA A 102 -4.96 15.85 -4.57
N GLY A 103 -3.84 15.28 -4.99
CA GLY A 103 -2.56 15.97 -5.05
C GLY A 103 -2.58 17.19 -5.96
N VAL A 104 -3.13 17.07 -7.15
CA VAL A 104 -3.26 18.19 -8.11
C VAL A 104 -4.26 19.22 -7.59
N LEU A 105 -5.51 18.81 -7.33
CA LEU A 105 -6.58 19.74 -6.96
C LEU A 105 -6.33 20.39 -5.59
N GLY A 106 -5.84 19.65 -4.60
CA GLY A 106 -5.58 20.16 -3.26
C GLY A 106 -4.41 21.15 -3.22
N ARG A 107 -3.30 20.84 -3.93
CA ARG A 107 -2.16 21.77 -4.03
C ARG A 107 -2.53 23.03 -4.81
N LEU A 108 -3.29 22.89 -5.90
CA LEU A 108 -3.77 24.05 -6.66
C LEU A 108 -4.72 24.92 -5.83
N ALA A 109 -5.69 24.31 -5.13
CA ALA A 109 -6.62 25.01 -4.26
C ALA A 109 -5.89 25.75 -3.12
N SER A 110 -4.84 25.12 -2.55
CA SER A 110 -3.99 25.77 -1.55
C SER A 110 -3.30 27.02 -2.07
N LEU A 111 -2.80 27.00 -3.32
CA LEU A 111 -2.18 28.16 -3.94
C LEU A 111 -3.18 29.31 -4.13
N LEU A 112 -4.40 29.01 -4.57
CA LEU A 112 -5.44 30.04 -4.79
C LEU A 112 -6.07 30.55 -3.48
N ALA A 113 -6.14 29.71 -2.45
CA ALA A 113 -6.69 30.13 -1.15
C ALA A 113 -5.84 31.21 -0.47
N GLY A 114 -4.55 31.32 -0.78
CA GLY A 114 -3.67 32.44 -0.38
C GLY A 114 -3.44 32.57 1.14
N ARG A 115 -3.52 31.45 1.89
CA ARG A 115 -3.46 31.43 3.37
C ARG A 115 -2.10 31.06 3.96
N GLY A 116 -1.07 30.87 3.13
CA GLY A 116 0.29 30.55 3.61
C GLY A 116 0.46 29.12 4.16
N ALA A 117 -0.57 28.26 4.05
CA ALA A 117 -0.48 26.89 4.53
C ALA A 117 0.70 26.12 3.90
N VAL A 118 1.43 25.37 4.73
CA VAL A 118 2.52 24.54 4.27
C VAL A 118 1.96 23.35 3.47
N ARG A 119 2.50 23.12 2.28
CA ARG A 119 2.04 22.05 1.38
C ARG A 119 2.93 20.83 1.48
N VAL A 120 2.34 19.73 1.93
CA VAL A 120 2.94 18.41 1.98
C VAL A 120 2.22 17.50 0.98
N HIS A 121 2.95 16.65 0.28
CA HIS A 121 2.34 15.65 -0.62
C HIS A 121 3.01 14.29 -0.43
N THR A 122 2.18 13.24 -0.26
CA THR A 122 2.66 11.85 -0.20
C THR A 122 2.39 11.11 -1.50
N PHE A 123 3.47 10.58 -2.08
CA PHE A 123 3.44 9.63 -3.18
C PHE A 123 3.32 8.20 -2.62
N HIS A 124 2.15 7.58 -2.77
CA HIS A 124 1.87 6.19 -2.37
C HIS A 124 2.30 5.13 -3.40
N GLY A 125 3.15 5.47 -4.28
CA GLY A 125 3.63 4.83 -5.48
C GLY A 125 3.77 5.90 -6.56
N HIS A 126 4.27 5.54 -7.72
CA HIS A 126 4.38 6.51 -8.82
C HIS A 126 3.62 6.02 -10.05
N LEU A 127 3.09 6.97 -10.81
CA LEU A 127 2.36 6.71 -12.04
C LEU A 127 3.28 6.68 -13.28
N LEU A 128 4.60 6.58 -13.07
CA LEU A 128 5.60 6.73 -14.15
C LEU A 128 5.73 5.48 -15.02
N HIS A 129 5.37 4.31 -14.48
CA HIS A 129 5.53 3.03 -15.17
C HIS A 129 4.22 2.22 -15.13
N GLY A 130 3.78 1.75 -16.32
CA GLY A 130 2.70 0.77 -16.43
C GLY A 130 1.26 1.28 -16.28
N TYR A 131 1.04 2.58 -16.04
CA TYR A 131 -0.31 3.13 -15.87
C TYR A 131 -0.84 3.88 -17.09
N PHE A 132 0.02 4.56 -17.86
CA PHE A 132 -0.38 5.40 -18.99
C PHE A 132 0.55 5.20 -20.18
N ASN A 133 0.08 5.62 -21.36
CA ASN A 133 0.94 5.73 -22.53
C ASN A 133 1.97 6.86 -22.37
N GLY A 134 3.02 6.89 -23.21
CA GLY A 134 4.16 7.78 -23.05
C GLY A 134 3.81 9.29 -23.05
N LEU A 135 2.79 9.73 -23.80
CA LEU A 135 2.38 11.13 -23.84
C LEU A 135 1.69 11.57 -22.55
N ILE A 136 0.76 10.75 -22.05
CA ILE A 136 0.06 11.02 -20.78
C ILE A 136 1.06 11.00 -19.62
N THR A 137 1.99 10.06 -19.62
CA THR A 137 3.06 10.00 -18.60
C THR A 137 3.90 11.28 -18.59
N LYS A 138 4.30 11.81 -19.77
CA LYS A 138 5.03 13.09 -19.85
C LYS A 138 4.23 14.25 -19.29
N LEU A 139 2.93 14.32 -19.59
CA LEU A 139 2.04 15.35 -19.04
C LEU A 139 1.92 15.25 -17.52
N VAL A 140 1.73 14.04 -16.98
CA VAL A 140 1.69 13.80 -15.52
C VAL A 140 2.99 14.25 -14.88
N ILE A 141 4.15 13.90 -15.45
CA ILE A 141 5.45 14.34 -14.94
C ILE A 141 5.56 15.89 -14.94
N LEU A 142 5.11 16.57 -16.01
CA LEU A 142 5.15 18.02 -16.09
C LEU A 142 4.29 18.67 -14.99
N ILE A 143 3.08 18.17 -14.79
CA ILE A 143 2.17 18.61 -13.73
C ILE A 143 2.79 18.38 -12.35
N GLU A 144 3.35 17.20 -12.12
CA GLU A 144 3.99 16.90 -10.84
C GLU A 144 5.24 17.77 -10.59
N LYS A 145 6.06 18.04 -11.59
CA LYS A 145 7.19 19.00 -11.49
C LYS A 145 6.73 20.39 -11.03
N PHE A 146 5.64 20.89 -11.62
CA PHE A 146 5.08 22.18 -11.25
C PHE A 146 4.66 22.23 -9.78
N PHE A 147 3.95 21.21 -9.30
CA PHE A 147 3.48 21.15 -7.92
C PHE A 147 4.57 20.79 -6.93
N ALA A 148 5.51 19.91 -7.29
CA ALA A 148 6.67 19.57 -6.46
C ALA A 148 7.55 20.80 -6.18
N ALA A 149 7.75 21.67 -7.18
CA ALA A 149 8.48 22.91 -6.99
C ALA A 149 7.81 23.83 -5.95
N ARG A 150 6.48 23.78 -5.84
CA ARG A 150 5.64 24.61 -4.94
C ARG A 150 5.23 23.91 -3.64
N SER A 151 5.59 22.67 -3.46
CA SER A 151 5.42 21.95 -2.20
C SER A 151 6.62 22.19 -1.28
N SER A 152 6.37 22.29 0.01
CA SER A 152 7.42 22.45 1.01
C SER A 152 8.11 21.12 1.26
N VAL A 153 7.33 20.02 1.40
CA VAL A 153 7.83 18.67 1.62
C VAL A 153 7.11 17.70 0.70
N LEU A 154 7.88 16.76 0.17
CA LEU A 154 7.42 15.62 -0.60
C LEU A 154 7.73 14.34 0.19
N ILE A 155 6.73 13.52 0.43
CA ILE A 155 6.90 12.24 1.12
C ILE A 155 6.80 11.13 0.07
N ALA A 156 7.78 10.25 0.04
CA ALA A 156 7.73 8.99 -0.68
C ALA A 156 7.57 7.85 0.32
N ILE A 157 6.69 6.90 0.05
CA ILE A 157 6.47 5.76 0.95
C ILE A 157 7.59 4.71 0.85
N GLY A 158 8.55 4.87 -0.06
CA GLY A 158 9.67 3.97 -0.25
C GLY A 158 10.83 4.63 -0.98
N SER A 159 12.02 4.08 -0.81
CA SER A 159 13.27 4.65 -1.33
C SER A 159 13.29 4.69 -2.86
N LYS A 160 12.88 3.58 -3.51
CA LYS A 160 12.84 3.50 -4.97
C LYS A 160 11.80 4.46 -5.57
N VAL A 161 10.65 4.64 -4.91
CA VAL A 161 9.63 5.63 -5.32
C VAL A 161 10.22 7.04 -5.32
N ARG A 162 10.96 7.41 -4.27
CA ARG A 162 11.68 8.70 -4.20
C ARG A 162 12.67 8.84 -5.36
N ASP A 163 13.51 7.83 -5.55
CA ASP A 163 14.62 7.89 -6.52
C ASP A 163 14.09 7.99 -7.96
N ASP A 164 13.04 7.25 -8.30
CA ASP A 164 12.39 7.30 -9.61
C ASP A 164 11.73 8.67 -9.86
N LEU A 165 11.11 9.26 -8.85
CA LEU A 165 10.53 10.60 -8.95
C LEU A 165 11.61 11.67 -9.16
N ILE A 166 12.72 11.60 -8.41
CA ILE A 166 13.87 12.51 -8.58
C ILE A 166 14.49 12.33 -9.97
N ALA A 167 14.70 11.10 -10.42
CA ALA A 167 15.22 10.80 -11.75
C ALA A 167 14.32 11.34 -12.88
N ALA A 168 12.99 11.33 -12.67
CA ALA A 168 12.04 11.96 -13.58
C ALA A 168 12.02 13.50 -13.49
N GLY A 169 12.78 14.08 -12.55
CA GLY A 169 12.84 15.53 -12.30
C GLY A 169 11.64 16.07 -11.52
N VAL A 170 10.89 15.22 -10.82
CA VAL A 170 9.80 15.63 -9.94
C VAL A 170 10.38 15.99 -8.57
N GLY A 171 10.49 17.29 -8.30
CA GLY A 171 11.07 17.82 -7.06
C GLY A 171 12.60 17.70 -6.99
N ARG A 172 13.13 18.12 -5.85
CA ARG A 172 14.56 18.07 -5.51
C ARG A 172 14.76 17.16 -4.31
N ALA A 173 15.93 16.53 -4.21
CA ALA A 173 16.24 15.57 -3.16
C ALA A 173 16.09 16.13 -1.73
N ASP A 174 16.41 17.40 -1.53
CA ASP A 174 16.30 18.09 -0.23
C ASP A 174 14.85 18.23 0.28
N LYS A 175 13.86 18.22 -0.63
CA LYS A 175 12.43 18.27 -0.29
C LYS A 175 11.85 16.91 0.07
N TYR A 176 12.54 15.81 -0.28
CA TYR A 176 12.01 14.47 -0.03
C TYR A 176 12.28 13.98 1.38
N ARG A 177 11.28 13.31 1.93
CA ARG A 177 11.38 12.43 3.09
C ARG A 177 10.87 11.05 2.69
N VAL A 178 11.52 10.00 3.15
CA VAL A 178 11.02 8.62 2.98
C VAL A 178 10.36 8.21 4.29
N PHE A 179 9.02 8.13 4.27
CA PHE A 179 8.23 7.69 5.41
C PHE A 179 7.57 6.36 5.03
N PHE A 180 8.08 5.30 5.61
CA PHE A 180 7.51 3.98 5.40
C PHE A 180 6.11 3.88 6.00
N PRO A 181 5.16 3.18 5.34
CA PRO A 181 3.88 2.85 5.92
C PRO A 181 4.06 2.08 7.22
N GLY A 182 3.26 2.40 8.22
CA GLY A 182 3.24 1.69 9.48
C GLY A 182 1.88 1.03 9.72
N LEU A 183 1.90 -0.17 10.27
CA LEU A 183 0.71 -0.90 10.65
C LEU A 183 0.72 -1.23 12.14
N PRO A 184 -0.45 -1.37 12.77
CA PRO A 184 -0.53 -1.88 14.14
C PRO A 184 0.09 -3.28 14.23
N ALA A 185 0.56 -3.65 15.41
CA ALA A 185 1.04 -5.00 15.66
C ALA A 185 -0.08 -6.01 15.39
N PRO A 186 0.20 -7.14 14.69
CA PRO A 186 -0.80 -8.14 14.39
C PRO A 186 -1.28 -8.83 15.66
N LYS A 187 -2.48 -9.39 15.62
CA LYS A 187 -2.97 -10.27 16.69
C LYS A 187 -2.13 -11.54 16.73
N THR A 188 -1.78 -11.98 17.93
CA THR A 188 -1.11 -13.27 18.10
C THR A 188 -2.12 -14.38 17.88
N ILE A 189 -1.97 -15.13 16.82
CA ILE A 189 -2.82 -16.26 16.45
C ILE A 189 -1.93 -17.50 16.33
N MET A 190 -2.31 -18.59 16.99
CA MET A 190 -1.60 -19.85 16.86
C MET A 190 -1.86 -20.47 15.48
N LYS A 191 -0.82 -20.94 14.80
CA LYS A 191 -0.90 -21.51 13.45
C LYS A 191 -1.94 -22.63 13.35
N ALA A 192 -1.91 -23.59 14.27
CA ALA A 192 -2.86 -24.70 14.28
C ALA A 192 -4.33 -24.22 14.41
N SER A 193 -4.58 -23.18 15.24
CA SER A 193 -5.91 -22.59 15.38
C SER A 193 -6.35 -21.89 14.09
N ALA A 194 -5.44 -21.15 13.44
CA ALA A 194 -5.71 -20.50 12.18
C ALA A 194 -6.01 -21.52 11.06
N GLN A 195 -5.22 -22.58 10.97
CA GLN A 195 -5.44 -23.66 10.00
C GLN A 195 -6.77 -24.37 10.22
N SER A 196 -7.11 -24.68 11.47
CA SER A 196 -8.41 -25.27 11.81
C SER A 196 -9.57 -24.36 11.42
N SER A 197 -9.47 -23.04 11.71
CA SER A 197 -10.53 -22.07 11.36
C SER A 197 -10.73 -21.90 9.85
N LEU A 198 -9.67 -22.13 9.07
CA LEU A 198 -9.71 -22.09 7.61
C LEU A 198 -10.07 -23.44 6.98
N GLY A 199 -10.24 -24.51 7.79
CA GLY A 199 -10.54 -25.85 7.31
C GLY A 199 -9.40 -26.49 6.49
N ILE A 200 -8.14 -26.14 6.79
CA ILE A 200 -6.96 -26.65 6.08
C ILE A 200 -6.08 -27.54 6.98
N SER A 201 -5.30 -28.45 6.37
CA SER A 201 -4.45 -29.41 7.08
C SER A 201 -3.28 -28.73 7.79
N SER A 202 -2.89 -29.27 8.93
CA SER A 202 -1.67 -28.85 9.66
C SER A 202 -0.37 -29.49 9.14
N GLU A 203 -0.46 -30.51 8.29
CA GLU A 203 0.68 -31.24 7.78
C GLU A 203 1.26 -30.68 6.47
N THR A 204 0.54 -29.78 5.83
CA THR A 204 0.92 -29.18 4.53
C THR A 204 1.61 -27.83 4.74
N LEU A 205 2.63 -27.53 3.92
CA LEU A 205 3.20 -26.20 3.83
C LEU A 205 2.34 -25.28 2.97
N TYR A 206 2.09 -24.08 3.46
CA TYR A 206 1.24 -23.11 2.79
C TYR A 206 2.02 -21.86 2.36
N ILE A 207 1.87 -21.51 1.09
CA ILE A 207 2.37 -20.25 0.52
C ILE A 207 1.18 -19.33 0.29
N THR A 208 1.22 -18.11 0.86
CA THR A 208 0.08 -17.22 0.77
C THR A 208 0.34 -16.00 -0.12
N PHE A 209 -0.63 -15.72 -0.97
CA PHE A 209 -0.77 -14.46 -1.71
C PHE A 209 -1.97 -13.69 -1.18
N VAL A 210 -1.75 -12.45 -0.77
CA VAL A 210 -2.82 -11.55 -0.33
C VAL A 210 -2.80 -10.29 -1.18
N GLY A 211 -3.89 -10.04 -1.91
CA GLY A 211 -3.98 -8.86 -2.75
C GLY A 211 -5.07 -8.95 -3.81
N ARG A 212 -5.36 -7.83 -4.47
CA ARG A 212 -6.34 -7.81 -5.56
C ARG A 212 -5.82 -8.61 -6.75
N LEU A 213 -6.66 -9.45 -7.34
CA LEU A 213 -6.31 -10.20 -8.54
C LEU A 213 -6.52 -9.32 -9.78
N THR A 214 -5.54 -8.47 -10.04
CA THR A 214 -5.51 -7.51 -11.15
C THR A 214 -4.28 -7.74 -12.02
N GLN A 215 -4.28 -7.17 -13.22
CA GLN A 215 -3.19 -7.37 -14.19
C GLN A 215 -1.82 -6.99 -13.62
N ILE A 216 -1.73 -5.91 -12.81
CA ILE A 216 -0.48 -5.47 -12.21
C ILE A 216 0.05 -6.41 -11.11
N LYS A 217 -0.85 -7.14 -10.43
CA LYS A 217 -0.51 -8.12 -9.39
C LYS A 217 -0.11 -9.48 -9.93
N ARG A 218 -0.35 -9.73 -11.24
CA ARG A 218 0.07 -10.91 -11.98
C ARG A 218 -0.36 -12.24 -11.35
N PRO A 219 -1.67 -12.47 -11.13
CA PRO A 219 -2.16 -13.77 -10.68
C PRO A 219 -1.84 -14.90 -11.67
N ASP A 220 -1.68 -14.58 -12.96
CA ASP A 220 -1.18 -15.51 -13.98
C ASP A 220 0.21 -16.05 -13.63
N ARG A 221 1.15 -15.17 -13.23
CA ARG A 221 2.49 -15.56 -12.77
C ARG A 221 2.44 -16.38 -11.49
N LEU A 222 1.53 -16.07 -10.56
CA LEU A 222 1.32 -16.88 -9.36
C LEU A 222 0.95 -18.33 -9.73
N LEU A 223 0.05 -18.51 -10.68
CA LEU A 223 -0.34 -19.85 -11.16
C LEU A 223 0.79 -20.54 -11.92
N ASP A 224 1.61 -19.81 -12.66
CA ASP A 224 2.82 -20.37 -13.28
C ASP A 224 3.82 -20.86 -12.23
N VAL A 225 3.99 -20.12 -11.14
CA VAL A 225 4.82 -20.53 -9.99
C VAL A 225 4.25 -21.80 -9.34
N ALA A 226 2.94 -21.85 -9.12
CA ALA A 226 2.28 -23.04 -8.56
C ALA A 226 2.48 -24.28 -9.47
N LYS A 227 2.38 -24.11 -10.78
CA LYS A 227 2.65 -25.15 -11.78
C LYS A 227 4.10 -25.62 -11.73
N GLU A 228 5.04 -24.68 -11.68
CA GLU A 228 6.47 -24.98 -11.58
C GLU A 228 6.80 -25.75 -10.30
N CYS A 229 6.23 -25.35 -9.16
CA CYS A 229 6.36 -26.08 -7.89
C CYS A 229 5.82 -27.53 -7.99
N LYS A 230 4.65 -27.70 -8.63
CA LYS A 230 4.06 -29.03 -8.89
C LYS A 230 4.99 -29.89 -9.76
N THR A 231 5.56 -29.29 -10.81
CA THR A 231 6.51 -29.99 -11.72
C THR A 231 7.79 -30.42 -10.99
N ARG A 232 8.26 -29.65 -10.02
CA ARG A 232 9.41 -29.99 -9.15
C ARG A 232 9.07 -31.00 -8.05
N GLY A 233 7.83 -31.46 -7.94
CA GLY A 233 7.38 -32.39 -6.93
C GLY A 233 7.37 -31.82 -5.50
N LEU A 234 7.19 -30.51 -5.35
CA LEU A 234 7.12 -29.88 -4.03
C LEU A 234 5.72 -30.08 -3.42
N ASP A 235 5.66 -30.73 -2.25
CA ASP A 235 4.41 -30.92 -1.50
C ASP A 235 4.06 -29.66 -0.71
N LEU A 236 3.26 -28.80 -1.35
CA LEU A 236 2.79 -27.53 -0.79
C LEU A 236 1.47 -27.09 -1.43
N ARG A 237 0.81 -26.13 -0.80
CA ARG A 237 -0.40 -25.50 -1.34
C ARG A 237 -0.31 -23.99 -1.31
N PHE A 238 -0.98 -23.35 -2.27
CA PHE A 238 -1.11 -21.90 -2.31
C PHE A 238 -2.46 -21.47 -1.74
N LEU A 239 -2.45 -20.44 -0.89
CA LEU A 239 -3.62 -19.76 -0.37
C LEU A 239 -3.72 -18.40 -1.02
N VAL A 240 -4.83 -18.08 -1.67
CA VAL A 240 -5.05 -16.81 -2.37
C VAL A 240 -6.21 -16.09 -1.72
N ALA A 241 -5.92 -14.97 -1.07
CA ALA A 241 -6.92 -14.11 -0.46
C ALA A 241 -7.01 -12.76 -1.21
N GLY A 242 -8.18 -12.45 -1.70
CA GLY A 242 -8.51 -11.25 -2.47
C GLY A 242 -9.37 -11.55 -3.68
N GLU A 243 -9.94 -10.50 -4.23
CA GLU A 243 -10.76 -10.50 -5.43
C GLU A 243 -10.23 -9.51 -6.46
N GLY A 244 -10.84 -9.45 -7.62
CA GLY A 244 -10.46 -8.53 -8.70
C GLY A 244 -10.90 -9.06 -10.05
N GLU A 245 -10.62 -8.31 -11.09
CA GLU A 245 -11.02 -8.59 -12.47
C GLU A 245 -10.53 -9.95 -13.01
N LEU A 246 -9.44 -10.47 -12.45
CA LEU A 246 -8.84 -11.75 -12.86
C LEU A 246 -9.17 -12.91 -11.92
N PHE A 247 -10.06 -12.73 -10.94
CA PHE A 247 -10.38 -13.76 -9.95
C PHE A 247 -10.97 -15.00 -10.61
N GLU A 248 -12.07 -14.86 -11.37
CA GLU A 248 -12.76 -15.99 -11.98
C GLU A 248 -11.91 -16.70 -13.05
N SER A 249 -11.18 -15.93 -13.87
CA SER A 249 -10.28 -16.50 -14.88
C SER A 249 -9.10 -17.27 -14.26
N SER A 250 -8.57 -16.79 -13.13
CA SER A 250 -7.52 -17.46 -12.36
C SER A 250 -8.02 -18.78 -11.75
N LYS A 251 -9.22 -18.75 -11.16
CA LYS A 251 -9.87 -19.94 -10.60
C LYS A 251 -10.16 -21.01 -11.66
N ALA A 252 -10.69 -20.58 -12.80
CA ALA A 252 -10.95 -21.49 -13.93
C ALA A 252 -9.66 -22.12 -14.48
N ARG A 253 -8.56 -21.34 -14.58
CA ARG A 253 -7.25 -21.86 -14.96
C ARG A 253 -6.71 -22.87 -13.95
N CYS A 254 -6.82 -22.54 -12.65
CA CYS A 254 -6.38 -23.42 -11.57
C CYS A 254 -7.07 -24.80 -11.65
N LEU A 255 -8.38 -24.82 -11.86
CA LEU A 255 -9.15 -26.07 -12.02
C LEU A 255 -8.72 -26.86 -13.25
N ARG A 256 -8.58 -26.19 -14.40
CA ARG A 256 -8.18 -26.83 -15.66
C ARG A 256 -6.78 -27.46 -15.60
N GLU A 257 -5.84 -26.81 -14.91
CA GLU A 257 -4.45 -27.26 -14.77
C GLU A 257 -4.21 -28.08 -13.49
N GLU A 258 -5.27 -28.33 -12.70
CA GLU A 258 -5.23 -29.11 -11.45
C GLU A 258 -4.15 -28.62 -10.48
N LEU A 259 -4.06 -27.30 -10.30
CA LEU A 259 -3.07 -26.69 -9.42
C LEU A 259 -3.51 -26.73 -7.95
N ASN A 260 -2.55 -26.92 -7.04
CA ASN A 260 -2.77 -26.92 -5.59
C ASN A 260 -2.94 -25.50 -5.04
N VAL A 261 -4.01 -24.79 -5.46
CA VAL A 261 -4.31 -23.42 -5.07
C VAL A 261 -5.73 -23.34 -4.51
N THR A 262 -5.87 -22.75 -3.33
CA THR A 262 -7.17 -22.47 -2.70
C THR A 262 -7.46 -20.97 -2.76
N PHE A 263 -8.60 -20.60 -3.34
CA PHE A 263 -9.07 -19.21 -3.43
C PHE A 263 -10.10 -18.95 -2.33
N PHE A 264 -9.83 -17.97 -1.48
CA PHE A 264 -10.72 -17.56 -0.39
C PHE A 264 -11.64 -16.37 -0.75
N GLY A 265 -11.41 -15.72 -1.90
CA GLY A 265 -12.08 -14.47 -2.21
C GLY A 265 -11.64 -13.32 -1.29
N TRP A 266 -12.46 -12.28 -1.19
CA TRP A 266 -12.19 -11.17 -0.28
C TRP A 266 -12.38 -11.58 1.18
N ARG A 267 -11.43 -11.19 2.03
CA ARG A 267 -11.44 -11.48 3.48
C ARG A 267 -11.01 -10.27 4.28
N ASN A 268 -11.60 -10.11 5.46
CA ASN A 268 -11.25 -9.07 6.44
C ASN A 268 -10.38 -9.60 7.59
N ASP A 269 -10.20 -10.90 7.69
CA ASP A 269 -9.42 -11.61 8.72
C ASP A 269 -8.05 -12.08 8.17
N ILE A 270 -7.34 -11.19 7.49
CA ILE A 270 -6.06 -11.49 6.83
C ILE A 270 -5.01 -12.01 7.81
N ASP A 271 -5.07 -11.61 9.07
CA ASP A 271 -4.19 -12.13 10.12
C ASP A 271 -4.31 -13.66 10.27
N GLN A 272 -5.51 -14.23 10.07
CA GLN A 272 -5.73 -15.70 10.07
C GLN A 272 -5.00 -16.35 8.90
N ILE A 273 -5.07 -15.74 7.70
CA ILE A 273 -4.38 -16.28 6.52
C ILE A 273 -2.87 -16.29 6.72
N PHE A 274 -2.29 -15.20 7.20
CA PHE A 274 -0.85 -15.16 7.47
C PHE A 274 -0.44 -16.11 8.60
N ALA A 275 -1.21 -16.19 9.68
CA ALA A 275 -0.92 -17.10 10.79
C ALA A 275 -0.98 -18.59 10.37
N ALA A 276 -1.85 -18.94 9.40
CA ALA A 276 -1.96 -20.30 8.87
C ALA A 276 -0.84 -20.69 7.90
N SER A 277 -0.04 -19.73 7.43
CA SER A 277 0.91 -19.88 6.32
C SER A 277 2.36 -20.08 6.78
N ASP A 278 3.23 -20.45 5.84
CA ASP A 278 4.66 -20.69 6.04
C ASP A 278 5.53 -19.69 5.27
N ILE A 279 5.06 -19.22 4.12
CA ILE A 279 5.77 -18.32 3.21
C ILE A 279 4.74 -17.34 2.62
N ALA A 280 5.11 -16.07 2.49
CA ALA A 280 4.33 -15.11 1.74
C ALA A 280 4.94 -14.89 0.35
N ILE A 281 4.07 -14.72 -0.68
CA ILE A 281 4.51 -14.50 -2.04
C ILE A 281 3.83 -13.26 -2.64
N LEU A 282 4.58 -12.49 -3.46
CA LEU A 282 4.05 -11.40 -4.27
C LEU A 282 4.66 -11.44 -5.67
N THR A 283 3.79 -11.43 -6.68
CA THR A 283 4.16 -11.65 -8.10
C THR A 283 4.03 -10.41 -8.98
N SER A 284 3.87 -9.23 -8.40
CA SER A 284 3.52 -7.97 -9.07
C SER A 284 4.57 -7.49 -10.08
N ASP A 285 4.12 -6.70 -11.05
CA ASP A 285 5.00 -5.99 -12.00
C ASP A 285 5.40 -4.58 -11.52
N ASN A 286 4.64 -3.99 -10.59
CA ASN A 286 4.95 -2.69 -9.99
C ASN A 286 4.30 -2.56 -8.62
N GLU A 287 5.05 -1.97 -7.67
CA GLU A 287 4.58 -1.71 -6.30
C GLU A 287 5.20 -0.42 -5.74
N GLY A 288 4.45 0.22 -4.85
CA GLY A 288 5.04 1.12 -3.86
C GLY A 288 5.63 0.30 -2.71
N ILE A 289 5.01 0.38 -1.54
CA ILE A 289 5.23 -0.55 -0.42
C ILE A 289 3.90 -1.27 -0.15
N PRO A 290 3.79 -2.57 -0.49
CA PRO A 290 2.56 -3.33 -0.26
C PRO A 290 2.34 -3.57 1.23
N LEU A 291 1.22 -3.10 1.78
CA LEU A 291 0.89 -3.31 3.20
C LEU A 291 0.78 -4.80 3.55
N THR A 292 0.35 -5.63 2.60
CA THR A 292 0.25 -7.09 2.78
C THR A 292 1.60 -7.75 3.02
N LEU A 293 2.70 -7.22 2.46
CA LEU A 293 4.04 -7.70 2.78
C LEU A 293 4.52 -7.24 4.16
N ILE A 294 4.10 -6.05 4.60
CA ILE A 294 4.35 -5.62 5.99
C ILE A 294 3.63 -6.57 6.95
N GLN A 295 2.35 -6.89 6.70
CA GLN A 295 1.57 -7.82 7.52
C GLN A 295 2.20 -9.23 7.54
N ALA A 296 2.65 -9.72 6.37
CA ALA A 296 3.34 -11.00 6.27
C ALA A 296 4.64 -11.02 7.08
N ALA A 297 5.46 -9.96 6.98
CA ALA A 297 6.68 -9.81 7.78
C ALA A 297 6.37 -9.73 9.29
N GLN A 298 5.35 -8.96 9.69
CA GLN A 298 4.89 -8.89 11.08
C GLN A 298 4.43 -10.26 11.62
N ALA A 299 3.81 -11.08 10.77
CA ALA A 299 3.44 -12.45 11.10
C ALA A 299 4.64 -13.42 11.19
N GLY A 300 5.85 -12.97 10.82
CA GLY A 300 7.06 -13.78 10.87
C GLY A 300 7.20 -14.72 9.67
N LEU A 301 6.60 -14.40 8.52
CA LEU A 301 6.75 -15.17 7.30
C LEU A 301 7.93 -14.65 6.47
N PRO A 302 8.81 -15.54 5.98
CA PRO A 302 9.74 -15.17 4.93
C PRO A 302 8.96 -14.82 3.66
N ILE A 303 9.46 -13.84 2.90
CA ILE A 303 8.75 -13.31 1.75
C ILE A 303 9.51 -13.62 0.47
N ILE A 304 8.80 -14.13 -0.53
CA ILE A 304 9.30 -14.27 -1.90
C ILE A 304 8.56 -13.26 -2.77
N ALA A 305 9.30 -12.34 -3.39
CA ALA A 305 8.67 -11.30 -4.19
C ALA A 305 9.48 -10.99 -5.44
N THR A 306 8.79 -10.51 -6.49
CA THR A 306 9.45 -9.89 -7.63
C THR A 306 10.19 -8.63 -7.19
N ASN A 307 11.40 -8.41 -7.72
CA ASN A 307 12.20 -7.22 -7.39
C ASN A 307 11.72 -6.00 -8.18
N VAL A 308 10.62 -5.40 -7.73
CA VAL A 308 9.98 -4.25 -8.39
C VAL A 308 9.62 -3.15 -7.38
N GLY A 309 9.65 -1.91 -7.82
CA GLY A 309 9.32 -0.76 -6.98
C GLY A 309 10.14 -0.72 -5.68
N SER A 310 9.49 -0.41 -4.56
CA SER A 310 10.13 -0.31 -3.25
C SER A 310 10.02 -1.60 -2.41
N ILE A 311 9.83 -2.77 -3.02
CA ILE A 311 9.78 -4.06 -2.28
C ILE A 311 11.10 -4.34 -1.55
N SER A 312 12.25 -3.91 -2.11
CA SER A 312 13.57 -4.02 -1.47
C SER A 312 13.69 -3.23 -0.15
N ASP A 313 12.78 -2.31 0.12
CA ASP A 313 12.71 -1.66 1.44
C ASP A 313 12.09 -2.57 2.51
N ILE A 314 11.25 -3.55 2.13
CA ILE A 314 10.64 -4.53 3.05
C ILE A 314 11.47 -5.80 3.09
N VAL A 315 11.78 -6.37 1.92
CA VAL A 315 12.44 -7.65 1.76
C VAL A 315 13.93 -7.43 1.50
N ILE A 316 14.76 -7.86 2.44
CA ILE A 316 16.20 -7.93 2.23
C ILE A 316 16.52 -9.33 1.74
N SER A 317 16.93 -9.42 0.47
CA SER A 317 17.22 -10.71 -0.16
C SER A 317 18.23 -11.52 0.64
N GLU A 318 17.98 -12.83 0.79
CA GLU A 318 18.78 -13.78 1.56
C GLU A 318 18.80 -13.53 3.08
N SER A 319 18.11 -12.50 3.57
CA SER A 319 18.03 -12.19 5.00
C SER A 319 16.60 -12.32 5.54
N THR A 320 15.61 -11.70 4.87
CA THR A 320 14.21 -11.74 5.28
C THR A 320 13.31 -12.46 4.27
N GLY A 321 13.90 -13.02 3.22
CA GLY A 321 13.24 -13.68 2.12
C GLY A 321 14.06 -13.58 0.83
N TYR A 322 13.40 -13.68 -0.31
CA TYR A 322 14.06 -13.62 -1.62
C TYR A 322 13.40 -12.59 -2.55
N LEU A 323 14.22 -11.74 -3.16
CA LEU A 323 13.85 -10.93 -4.30
C LEU A 323 14.27 -11.65 -5.59
N THR A 324 13.33 -11.89 -6.48
CA THR A 324 13.54 -12.68 -7.69
C THR A 324 13.29 -11.90 -8.96
N ALA A 325 13.81 -12.40 -10.07
CA ALA A 325 13.34 -12.00 -11.39
C ALA A 325 11.83 -12.31 -11.53
N PRO A 326 11.09 -11.56 -12.37
CA PRO A 326 9.64 -11.73 -12.51
C PRO A 326 9.29 -12.92 -13.43
N ASN A 327 9.77 -14.12 -13.10
CA ASN A 327 9.47 -15.36 -13.79
C ASN A 327 9.24 -16.52 -12.80
N ALA A 328 8.46 -17.50 -13.23
CA ALA A 328 8.03 -18.61 -12.38
C ALA A 328 9.20 -19.49 -11.90
N ALA A 329 10.18 -19.77 -12.74
CA ALA A 329 11.28 -20.65 -12.41
C ALA A 329 12.15 -20.10 -11.27
N ALA A 330 12.51 -18.80 -11.33
CA ALA A 330 13.29 -18.14 -10.27
C ALA A 330 12.52 -18.08 -8.94
N MET A 331 11.20 -17.83 -8.99
CA MET A 331 10.37 -17.82 -7.79
C MET A 331 10.20 -19.21 -7.20
N ALA A 332 9.99 -20.23 -8.03
CA ALA A 332 9.89 -21.63 -7.58
C ALA A 332 11.22 -22.15 -6.99
N GLU A 333 12.36 -21.74 -7.52
CA GLU A 333 13.69 -22.05 -6.93
C GLU A 333 13.83 -21.46 -5.53
N ALA A 334 13.41 -20.20 -5.33
CA ALA A 334 13.42 -19.57 -4.01
C ALA A 334 12.46 -20.28 -3.04
N ILE A 335 11.28 -20.69 -3.52
CA ILE A 335 10.33 -21.50 -2.76
C ILE A 335 10.97 -22.83 -2.35
N GLU A 336 11.59 -23.53 -3.27
CA GLU A 336 12.21 -24.83 -3.02
C GLU A 336 13.26 -24.76 -1.92
N LYS A 337 14.10 -23.73 -1.88
CA LYS A 337 15.08 -23.48 -0.81
C LYS A 337 14.39 -23.39 0.56
N LEU A 338 13.30 -22.63 0.65
CA LEU A 338 12.57 -22.43 1.91
C LEU A 338 11.73 -23.67 2.29
N VAL A 339 11.24 -24.45 1.33
CA VAL A 339 10.50 -25.69 1.59
C VAL A 339 11.41 -26.77 2.18
N ARG A 340 12.61 -26.91 1.60
CA ARG A 340 13.60 -27.93 2.01
C ARG A 340 14.31 -27.61 3.33
N ASP A 341 14.40 -26.34 3.71
CA ASP A 341 15.09 -25.89 4.92
C ASP A 341 14.16 -25.12 5.86
N GLY A 342 13.58 -25.84 6.83
CA GLY A 342 12.70 -25.26 7.84
C GLY A 342 13.39 -24.29 8.80
N GLN A 343 14.70 -24.47 9.05
CA GLN A 343 15.48 -23.58 9.90
C GLN A 343 15.73 -22.26 9.19
N LEU A 344 16.13 -22.28 7.92
CA LEU A 344 16.28 -21.11 7.07
C LEU A 344 14.96 -20.34 6.98
N ARG A 345 13.84 -21.04 6.76
CA ARG A 345 12.50 -20.46 6.70
C ARG A 345 12.16 -19.70 7.98
N LYS A 346 12.40 -20.32 9.14
CA LYS A 346 12.19 -19.69 10.45
C LYS A 346 13.11 -18.48 10.66
N MET A 347 14.38 -18.62 10.37
CA MET A 347 15.38 -17.54 10.55
C MET A 347 15.03 -16.31 9.72
N MET A 348 14.66 -16.49 8.45
CA MET A 348 14.25 -15.38 7.58
C MET A 348 12.93 -14.74 8.03
N GLY A 349 11.98 -15.53 8.51
CA GLY A 349 10.74 -15.03 9.06
C GLY A 349 10.95 -14.19 10.32
N ASP A 350 11.78 -14.66 11.26
CA ASP A 350 12.12 -13.92 12.48
C ASP A 350 12.86 -12.61 12.15
N ALA A 351 13.78 -12.62 11.19
CA ALA A 351 14.47 -11.42 10.72
C ALA A 351 13.51 -10.43 10.05
N GLY A 352 12.56 -10.94 9.25
CA GLY A 352 11.50 -10.13 8.63
C GLY A 352 10.60 -9.46 9.69
N LYS A 353 10.22 -10.20 10.72
CA LYS A 353 9.43 -9.69 11.84
C LYS A 353 10.17 -8.58 12.62
N ALA A 354 11.43 -8.78 12.93
CA ALA A 354 12.27 -7.78 13.59
C ALA A 354 12.38 -6.50 12.74
N ARG A 355 12.60 -6.65 11.42
CA ARG A 355 12.63 -5.53 10.49
C ARG A 355 11.29 -4.79 10.43
N ALA A 356 10.17 -5.52 10.37
CA ALA A 356 8.84 -4.91 10.34
C ALA A 356 8.58 -4.11 11.63
N ALA A 357 8.93 -4.62 12.79
CA ALA A 357 8.82 -3.89 14.06
C ALA A 357 9.66 -2.61 14.09
N GLN A 358 10.86 -2.65 13.52
CA GLN A 358 11.78 -1.49 13.50
C GLN A 358 11.35 -0.41 12.51
N TYR A 359 10.91 -0.79 11.29
CA TYR A 359 10.75 0.16 10.19
C TYR A 359 9.31 0.40 9.75
N PHE A 360 8.38 -0.51 10.07
CA PHE A 360 7.00 -0.51 9.58
C PHE A 360 5.96 -0.55 10.71
N SER A 361 6.35 -0.15 11.92
CA SER A 361 5.41 -0.01 13.04
C SER A 361 4.55 1.25 12.89
N LEU A 362 3.31 1.17 13.38
CA LEU A 362 2.39 2.31 13.41
C LEU A 362 2.98 3.48 14.18
N ASP A 363 3.56 3.22 15.36
CA ASP A 363 4.14 4.25 16.23
C ASP A 363 5.23 5.05 15.52
N ARG A 364 6.08 4.38 14.73
CA ARG A 364 7.11 5.04 13.95
C ARG A 364 6.49 5.94 12.88
N MET A 365 5.52 5.44 12.10
CA MET A 365 4.85 6.24 11.08
C MET A 365 4.19 7.49 11.67
N ILE A 366 3.50 7.34 12.81
CA ILE A 366 2.88 8.46 13.51
C ILE A 366 3.93 9.46 14.01
N LYS A 367 5.03 8.95 14.60
CA LYS A 367 6.14 9.79 15.07
C LYS A 367 6.75 10.59 13.92
N ASP A 368 7.09 9.96 12.80
CA ASP A 368 7.70 10.62 11.64
C ASP A 368 6.82 11.77 11.11
N HIS A 369 5.49 11.57 11.04
CA HIS A 369 4.55 12.61 10.60
C HIS A 369 4.34 13.69 11.67
N SER A 370 4.27 13.31 12.95
CA SER A 370 4.15 14.26 14.06
C SER A 370 5.36 15.21 14.13
N ASP A 371 6.57 14.63 14.05
CA ASP A 371 7.80 15.41 14.08
C ASP A 371 7.90 16.33 12.85
N LEU A 372 7.51 15.85 11.68
CA LEU A 372 7.44 16.68 10.48
C LEU A 372 6.48 17.85 10.69
N TYR A 373 5.22 17.60 11.06
CA TYR A 373 4.21 18.67 11.16
C TYR A 373 4.56 19.71 12.23
N ARG A 374 5.27 19.32 13.30
CA ARG A 374 5.77 20.27 14.31
C ARG A 374 6.94 21.11 13.83
N SER A 375 7.69 20.63 12.82
CA SER A 375 8.85 21.34 12.28
C SER A 375 8.51 22.33 11.17
N LEU A 376 7.28 22.34 10.69
CA LEU A 376 6.80 23.19 9.58
C LEU A 376 6.20 24.50 10.09
#